data_53a1ca1b9d4f962edb2460577c5f8cd8
#
_entry.id   53a1ca1b9d4f962edb2460577c5f8cd8
#
_cell.length_a   1.000
_cell.length_b   1.000
_cell.length_c   1.000
_cell.angle_alpha   90.00
_cell.angle_beta   90.00
_cell.angle_gamma   90.00
#
_symmetry.space_group_name_H-M   'P 1'
#
loop_
_entity.id
_entity.type
_entity.pdbx_description
1 polymer ?
#
loop_
_entity_poly.entity_id
_entity_poly.type
_entity_poly.pdbx_seq_one_letter_code
_entity_poly.pdbx_strand_id
1 'polypeptide(L)'
;KSVWQQYTATAEKYNDPGRFTAMIGYEWTSVPGGNNLHRNVLFRDGKDKADQVFPFSSWQSEDPEKLWAWMDQYETRTGGRLLAIPHNGNLSNGRMFELTDFSGQPLTRDYAERRARWEVLQEIVQTKGNSETHPTLAPNDEFAGDMGIAGWEYGNLTLEDKPESPEMRPTMYLRAGLLRGLEQEAKLGVNPFKFGLVGGTDVHNSLTAIEEDNYFGKHVNQEPSPHRWNHVSKQGFGKTRYTWHYLAAGYAAVWATENTREAIWDAMKRKEVYGTTGTRLTVRFFGGYDYQPADLNSRNFAWAGYQKGVPMGGDLTKAPAGK
;
A
#
# COMPACT_ATOMS: atom_id res chain seq x y z
N LYS A 1 0.77 18.30 26.29
CA LYS A 1 0.22 17.48 25.18
C LYS A 1 1.33 16.55 24.69
N SER A 2 1.01 15.26 24.45
CA SER A 2 1.94 14.31 23.83
C SER A 2 2.25 14.74 22.37
N VAL A 3 3.32 14.20 21.79
CA VAL A 3 3.64 14.42 20.36
C VAL A 3 2.47 13.93 19.48
N TRP A 4 1.85 12.80 19.81
CA TRP A 4 0.68 12.29 19.11
C TRP A 4 -0.49 13.29 19.12
N GLN A 5 -0.81 13.87 20.27
CA GLN A 5 -1.88 14.87 20.38
C GLN A 5 -1.56 16.19 19.67
N GLN A 6 -0.30 16.55 19.51
CA GLN A 6 0.11 17.70 18.70
C GLN A 6 -0.06 17.38 17.21
N TYR A 7 0.32 16.19 16.79
CA TYR A 7 0.17 15.72 15.42
C TYR A 7 -1.30 15.66 14.99
N THR A 8 -2.16 15.00 15.78
CA THR A 8 -3.60 14.92 15.48
C THR A 8 -4.25 16.30 15.44
N ALA A 9 -3.87 17.21 16.35
CA ALA A 9 -4.35 18.57 16.34
C ALA A 9 -3.90 19.35 15.08
N THR A 10 -2.70 19.08 14.58
CA THR A 10 -2.22 19.67 13.34
C THR A 10 -3.00 19.14 12.13
N ALA A 11 -3.26 17.84 12.08
CA ALA A 11 -4.10 17.26 11.04
C ALA A 11 -5.51 17.87 11.02
N GLU A 12 -6.14 18.06 12.20
CA GLU A 12 -7.44 18.73 12.30
C GLU A 12 -7.39 20.19 11.83
N LYS A 13 -6.34 20.93 12.23
CA LYS A 13 -6.18 22.34 11.86
C LYS A 13 -6.17 22.57 10.35
N TYR A 14 -5.59 21.63 9.60
CA TYR A 14 -5.44 21.72 8.14
C TYR A 14 -6.46 20.89 7.36
N ASN A 15 -7.35 20.17 8.04
CA ASN A 15 -8.44 19.47 7.38
C ASN A 15 -9.53 20.48 7.00
N ASP A 16 -9.75 20.67 5.71
CA ASP A 16 -10.74 21.59 5.12
C ASP A 16 -11.66 20.78 4.16
N PRO A 17 -12.71 20.15 4.69
CA PRO A 17 -13.59 19.27 3.92
C PRO A 17 -14.10 19.92 2.64
N GLY A 18 -14.03 19.20 1.53
CA GLY A 18 -14.37 19.71 0.20
C GLY A 18 -13.20 20.36 -0.55
N ARG A 19 -12.11 20.75 0.14
CA ARG A 19 -10.94 21.41 -0.45
C ARG A 19 -9.64 20.64 -0.20
N PHE A 20 -9.34 20.32 1.03
CA PHE A 20 -8.14 19.60 1.43
C PHE A 20 -8.45 18.63 2.57
N THR A 21 -8.25 17.34 2.33
CA THR A 21 -8.43 16.32 3.35
C THR A 21 -7.09 15.97 4.00
N ALA A 22 -6.98 16.23 5.31
CA ALA A 22 -5.87 15.77 6.13
C ALA A 22 -6.25 14.46 6.83
N MET A 23 -5.64 13.34 6.42
CA MET A 23 -5.79 12.06 7.10
C MET A 23 -4.99 12.03 8.39
N ILE A 24 -5.53 11.40 9.44
CA ILE A 24 -4.77 11.01 10.62
C ILE A 24 -4.25 9.59 10.37
N GLY A 25 -2.97 9.38 10.58
CA GLY A 25 -2.34 8.08 10.40
C GLY A 25 -0.94 8.05 10.98
N TYR A 26 -0.35 6.87 11.00
CA TYR A 26 1.05 6.68 11.37
C TYR A 26 1.61 5.45 10.68
N GLU A 27 2.92 5.36 10.59
CA GLU A 27 3.59 4.19 10.09
C GLU A 27 3.99 3.26 11.25
N TRP A 28 3.46 2.03 11.23
CA TRP A 28 3.96 0.95 12.04
C TRP A 28 5.17 0.32 11.34
N THR A 29 6.37 0.68 11.81
CA THR A 29 7.64 0.38 11.17
C THR A 29 8.23 -0.92 11.70
N SER A 30 7.69 -2.06 11.29
CA SER A 30 8.20 -3.39 11.63
C SER A 30 9.31 -3.80 10.67
N VAL A 31 10.46 -4.21 11.21
CA VAL A 31 11.67 -4.55 10.43
C VAL A 31 12.33 -5.82 11.00
N PRO A 32 11.63 -6.94 11.09
CA PRO A 32 12.17 -8.16 11.70
C PRO A 32 13.38 -8.68 10.91
N GLY A 33 14.54 -8.68 11.54
CA GLY A 33 15.80 -9.07 10.90
C GLY A 33 16.18 -8.20 9.70
N GLY A 34 15.80 -6.92 9.69
CA GLY A 34 16.06 -5.98 8.59
C GLY A 34 15.02 -6.04 7.45
N ASN A 35 14.07 -6.95 7.48
CA ASN A 35 13.09 -7.19 6.42
C ASN A 35 11.86 -6.27 6.58
N ASN A 36 11.47 -5.59 5.51
CA ASN A 36 10.35 -4.66 5.57
C ASN A 36 9.01 -5.38 5.80
N LEU A 37 8.33 -5.03 6.88
CA LEU A 37 6.93 -5.36 7.13
C LEU A 37 6.12 -4.12 7.55
N HIS A 38 6.50 -2.93 7.08
CA HIS A 38 5.86 -1.67 7.40
C HIS A 38 4.37 -1.64 6.99
N ARG A 39 3.54 -0.95 7.79
CA ARG A 39 2.15 -0.64 7.49
C ARG A 39 1.84 0.80 7.82
N ASN A 40 1.22 1.51 6.89
CA ASN A 40 0.57 2.79 7.19
C ASN A 40 -0.80 2.51 7.78
N VAL A 41 -1.02 2.90 9.02
CA VAL A 41 -2.31 2.77 9.72
C VAL A 41 -3.07 4.08 9.58
N LEU A 42 -4.24 4.05 8.96
CA LEU A 42 -5.06 5.21 8.68
C LEU A 42 -6.36 5.18 9.49
N PHE A 43 -6.65 6.30 10.13
CA PHE A 43 -7.88 6.53 10.89
C PHE A 43 -8.94 7.14 9.96
N ARG A 44 -10.16 6.58 10.03
CA ARG A 44 -11.34 7.18 9.38
C ARG A 44 -11.80 8.44 10.10
N ASP A 45 -11.61 8.43 11.39
CA ASP A 45 -12.17 9.38 12.34
C ASP A 45 -11.21 10.54 12.61
N GLY A 46 -11.73 11.55 13.29
CA GLY A 46 -10.98 12.72 13.70
C GLY A 46 -10.19 12.50 14.99
N LYS A 47 -9.61 13.59 15.45
CA LYS A 47 -8.80 13.70 16.66
C LYS A 47 -9.54 13.21 17.92
N ASP A 48 -10.83 13.41 18.01
CA ASP A 48 -11.69 13.03 19.14
C ASP A 48 -11.57 11.54 19.48
N LYS A 49 -11.48 10.68 18.45
CA LYS A 49 -11.26 9.25 18.63
C LYS A 49 -9.78 8.87 18.59
N ALA A 50 -9.00 9.44 17.69
CA ALA A 50 -7.58 9.13 17.57
C ALA A 50 -6.78 9.43 18.85
N ASP A 51 -7.14 10.47 19.60
CA ASP A 51 -6.48 10.83 20.86
C ASP A 51 -6.81 9.90 22.06
N GLN A 52 -7.78 8.99 21.90
CA GLN A 52 -8.12 8.03 22.94
C GLN A 52 -7.12 6.88 23.04
N VAL A 53 -6.20 6.79 22.11
CA VAL A 53 -5.15 5.76 22.07
C VAL A 53 -3.80 6.37 21.78
N PHE A 54 -2.75 5.61 22.09
CA PHE A 54 -1.42 5.83 21.52
C PHE A 54 -1.20 4.85 20.38
N PRO A 55 -0.51 5.25 19.29
CA PRO A 55 -0.13 4.36 18.19
C PRO A 55 0.60 3.13 18.71
N PHE A 56 0.19 1.96 18.23
CA PHE A 56 0.92 0.71 18.48
C PHE A 56 2.22 0.73 17.68
N SER A 57 3.34 0.55 18.33
CA SER A 57 4.66 0.64 17.70
C SER A 57 5.33 -0.72 17.54
N SER A 58 6.25 -0.83 16.58
CA SER A 58 7.09 -2.02 16.40
C SER A 58 8.01 -2.31 17.61
N TRP A 59 8.27 -1.32 18.46
CA TRP A 59 8.94 -1.55 19.75
C TRP A 59 8.12 -2.43 20.72
N GLN A 60 6.81 -2.43 20.57
CA GLN A 60 5.93 -3.30 21.36
C GLN A 60 5.84 -4.70 20.74
N SER A 61 5.76 -4.78 19.41
CA SER A 61 5.84 -6.04 18.66
C SER A 61 6.06 -5.76 17.18
N GLU A 62 6.86 -6.60 16.54
CA GLU A 62 7.05 -6.63 15.08
C GLU A 62 6.06 -7.56 14.35
N ASP A 63 5.20 -8.26 15.10
CA ASP A 63 4.21 -9.19 14.59
C ASP A 63 2.95 -8.47 14.10
N PRO A 64 2.57 -8.58 12.81
CA PRO A 64 1.37 -7.94 12.25
C PRO A 64 0.08 -8.35 12.96
N GLU A 65 -0.03 -9.57 13.49
CA GLU A 65 -1.22 -10.02 14.18
C GLU A 65 -1.45 -9.26 15.50
N LYS A 66 -0.37 -8.79 16.15
CA LYS A 66 -0.46 -7.93 17.33
C LYS A 66 -0.92 -6.53 16.97
N LEU A 67 -0.49 -6.00 15.81
CA LEU A 67 -1.04 -4.76 15.27
C LEU A 67 -2.54 -4.90 15.01
N TRP A 68 -2.98 -5.98 14.34
CA TRP A 68 -4.42 -6.21 14.08
C TRP A 68 -5.22 -6.35 15.37
N ALA A 69 -4.68 -7.02 16.38
CA ALA A 69 -5.33 -7.11 17.69
C ALA A 69 -5.47 -5.74 18.38
N TRP A 70 -4.48 -4.86 18.25
CA TRP A 70 -4.58 -3.48 18.72
C TRP A 70 -5.64 -2.68 17.94
N MET A 71 -5.73 -2.88 16.61
CA MET A 71 -6.75 -2.24 15.77
C MET A 71 -8.17 -2.68 16.18
N ASP A 72 -8.38 -3.97 16.49
CA ASP A 72 -9.64 -4.49 17.03
C ASP A 72 -10.01 -3.80 18.36
N GLN A 73 -9.04 -3.65 19.28
CA GLN A 73 -9.25 -2.97 20.55
C GLN A 73 -9.60 -1.49 20.36
N TYR A 74 -8.95 -0.80 19.42
CA TYR A 74 -9.28 0.58 19.09
C TYR A 74 -10.73 0.71 18.64
N GLU A 75 -11.15 -0.08 17.64
CA GLU A 75 -12.54 -0.04 17.14
C GLU A 75 -13.56 -0.34 18.23
N THR A 76 -13.27 -1.35 19.06
CA THR A 76 -14.17 -1.75 20.17
C THR A 76 -14.30 -0.65 21.22
N ARG A 77 -13.20 0.00 21.59
CA ARG A 77 -13.19 1.01 22.67
C ARG A 77 -13.75 2.35 22.24
N THR A 78 -13.46 2.77 21.02
CA THR A 78 -13.71 4.14 20.56
C THR A 78 -14.90 4.25 19.60
N GLY A 79 -15.35 3.12 19.03
CA GLY A 79 -16.26 3.10 17.91
C GLY A 79 -15.68 3.72 16.64
N GLY A 80 -14.35 3.92 16.60
CA GLY A 80 -13.63 4.40 15.43
C GLY A 80 -13.39 3.31 14.40
N ARG A 81 -12.71 3.64 13.29
CA ARG A 81 -12.40 2.73 12.20
C ARG A 81 -10.96 2.89 11.74
N LEU A 82 -10.30 1.78 11.45
CA LEU A 82 -8.93 1.72 10.97
C LEU A 82 -8.79 0.87 9.72
N LEU A 83 -7.76 1.15 8.94
CA LEU A 83 -7.19 0.23 7.94
C LEU A 83 -5.67 0.31 7.98
N ALA A 84 -5.01 -0.73 7.50
CA ALA A 84 -3.56 -0.79 7.37
C ALA A 84 -3.19 -1.02 5.90
N ILE A 85 -2.13 -0.33 5.44
CA ILE A 85 -1.60 -0.43 4.08
C ILE A 85 -0.16 -0.94 4.15
N PRO A 86 0.09 -2.23 3.91
CA PRO A 86 1.44 -2.73 3.73
C PRO A 86 2.13 -2.11 2.52
N HIS A 87 3.43 -1.90 2.62
CA HIS A 87 4.22 -1.33 1.54
C HIS A 87 5.62 -1.93 1.47
N ASN A 88 6.34 -1.65 0.37
CA ASN A 88 7.67 -2.19 0.09
C ASN A 88 7.78 -3.72 0.24
N GLY A 89 6.88 -4.47 -0.36
CA GLY A 89 7.00 -5.92 -0.47
C GLY A 89 8.33 -6.36 -1.08
N ASN A 90 8.85 -5.57 -2.04
CA ASN A 90 10.16 -5.75 -2.67
C ASN A 90 11.36 -5.71 -1.69
N LEU A 91 11.19 -5.25 -0.47
CA LEU A 91 12.22 -5.20 0.56
C LEU A 91 11.93 -6.13 1.75
N SER A 92 10.96 -7.03 1.59
CA SER A 92 10.50 -7.90 2.67
C SER A 92 11.27 -9.22 2.79
N ASN A 93 12.14 -9.55 1.84
CA ASN A 93 12.82 -10.86 1.73
C ASN A 93 11.84 -12.04 1.90
N GLY A 94 10.73 -11.97 1.17
CA GLY A 94 9.73 -13.03 1.14
C GLY A 94 8.63 -12.93 2.20
N ARG A 95 8.76 -12.06 3.18
CA ARG A 95 7.81 -12.01 4.30
C ARG A 95 6.47 -11.35 4.02
N MET A 96 6.37 -10.51 2.97
CA MET A 96 5.13 -9.76 2.73
C MET A 96 3.94 -10.66 2.38
N PHE A 97 4.16 -11.68 1.58
CA PHE A 97 3.13 -12.64 1.15
C PHE A 97 3.49 -14.09 1.53
N GLU A 98 4.16 -14.25 2.68
CA GLU A 98 4.52 -15.54 3.24
C GLU A 98 3.27 -16.39 3.51
N LEU A 99 3.37 -17.71 3.32
CA LEU A 99 2.27 -18.66 3.57
C LEU A 99 2.32 -19.25 4.98
N THR A 100 3.10 -18.63 5.85
CA THR A 100 3.18 -18.89 7.28
C THR A 100 2.86 -17.63 8.07
N ASP A 101 2.40 -17.78 9.29
CA ASP A 101 2.25 -16.68 10.24
C ASP A 101 3.61 -16.18 10.75
N PHE A 102 3.60 -15.16 11.61
CA PHE A 102 4.84 -14.59 12.14
C PHE A 102 5.69 -15.56 12.94
N SER A 103 5.08 -16.63 13.49
CA SER A 103 5.75 -17.72 14.22
C SER A 103 6.25 -18.86 13.34
N GLY A 104 6.02 -18.80 12.01
CA GLY A 104 6.40 -19.81 11.04
C GLY A 104 5.40 -20.96 10.91
N GLN A 105 4.18 -20.86 11.47
CA GLN A 105 3.13 -21.85 11.30
C GLN A 105 2.33 -21.60 10.02
N PRO A 106 1.81 -22.64 9.34
CA PRO A 106 0.95 -22.47 8.17
C PRO A 106 -0.21 -21.52 8.46
N LEU A 107 -0.58 -20.69 7.47
CA LEU A 107 -1.71 -19.78 7.59
C LEU A 107 -3.00 -20.54 7.91
N THR A 108 -3.78 -19.98 8.83
CA THR A 108 -5.10 -20.48 9.21
C THR A 108 -6.21 -19.61 8.58
N ARG A 109 -7.45 -20.11 8.62
CA ARG A 109 -8.62 -19.35 8.22
C ARG A 109 -8.76 -18.05 9.06
N ASP A 110 -8.56 -18.14 10.36
CA ASP A 110 -8.62 -16.97 11.28
C ASP A 110 -7.60 -15.89 10.87
N TYR A 111 -6.35 -16.28 10.62
CA TYR A 111 -5.33 -15.37 10.10
C TYR A 111 -5.79 -14.69 8.79
N ALA A 112 -6.32 -15.49 7.85
CA ALA A 112 -6.75 -14.98 6.56
C ALA A 112 -7.92 -13.98 6.68
N GLU A 113 -8.90 -14.27 7.54
CA GLU A 113 -10.04 -13.39 7.83
C GLU A 113 -9.57 -12.06 8.47
N ARG A 114 -8.66 -12.14 9.44
CA ARG A 114 -8.11 -10.95 10.12
C ARG A 114 -7.29 -10.10 9.16
N ARG A 115 -6.42 -10.71 8.35
CA ARG A 115 -5.63 -9.99 7.35
C ARG A 115 -6.52 -9.31 6.31
N ALA A 116 -7.48 -10.02 5.74
CA ALA A 116 -8.43 -9.48 4.77
C ALA A 116 -9.29 -8.32 5.33
N ARG A 117 -9.57 -8.34 6.64
CA ARG A 117 -10.28 -7.26 7.32
C ARG A 117 -9.44 -5.98 7.42
N TRP A 118 -8.16 -6.09 7.77
CA TRP A 118 -7.33 -4.96 8.13
C TRP A 118 -6.48 -4.43 6.97
N GLU A 119 -5.94 -5.32 6.15
CA GLU A 119 -5.03 -5.00 5.05
C GLU A 119 -5.77 -5.07 3.70
N VAL A 120 -6.74 -4.17 3.53
CA VAL A 120 -7.58 -4.13 2.31
C VAL A 120 -6.90 -3.48 1.11
N LEU A 121 -5.75 -2.85 1.30
CA LEU A 121 -4.95 -2.20 0.28
C LEU A 121 -3.50 -2.68 0.35
N GLN A 122 -2.80 -2.61 -0.79
CA GLN A 122 -1.37 -2.89 -0.90
C GLN A 122 -0.71 -1.86 -1.82
N GLU A 123 0.45 -1.35 -1.44
CA GLU A 123 1.23 -0.45 -2.28
C GLU A 123 1.97 -1.20 -3.37
N ILE A 124 1.90 -0.67 -4.61
CA ILE A 124 2.57 -1.24 -5.79
C ILE A 124 3.94 -0.62 -6.07
N VAL A 125 4.12 0.67 -5.74
CA VAL A 125 5.33 1.42 -6.07
C VAL A 125 5.49 2.63 -5.16
N GLN A 126 6.73 2.96 -4.87
CA GLN A 126 7.15 4.18 -4.19
C GLN A 126 8.63 4.49 -4.52
N THR A 127 9.22 5.52 -3.93
CA THR A 127 10.62 5.89 -4.18
C THR A 127 11.63 4.78 -3.93
N LYS A 128 11.34 3.81 -3.06
CA LYS A 128 12.20 2.63 -2.77
C LYS A 128 11.92 1.44 -3.71
N GLY A 129 11.42 1.69 -4.89
CA GLY A 129 11.29 0.68 -5.94
C GLY A 129 9.87 0.15 -6.16
N ASN A 130 9.79 -0.77 -7.10
CA ASN A 130 8.56 -1.43 -7.54
C ASN A 130 8.31 -2.68 -6.69
N SER A 131 7.11 -2.78 -6.15
CA SER A 131 6.59 -3.98 -5.45
C SER A 131 5.54 -4.73 -6.28
N GLU A 132 5.22 -4.28 -7.50
CA GLU A 132 4.17 -4.90 -8.31
C GLU A 132 4.60 -6.27 -8.84
N THR A 133 5.72 -6.32 -9.56
CA THR A 133 6.28 -7.56 -10.11
C THR A 133 7.79 -7.45 -10.33
N HIS A 134 8.42 -8.58 -10.62
CA HIS A 134 9.82 -8.68 -11.00
C HIS A 134 9.93 -9.33 -12.39
N PRO A 135 10.93 -8.99 -13.25
CA PRO A 135 11.09 -9.59 -14.58
C PRO A 135 11.13 -11.12 -14.59
N THR A 136 11.71 -11.74 -13.56
CA THR A 136 11.75 -13.20 -13.45
C THR A 136 10.40 -13.83 -13.13
N LEU A 137 9.44 -13.06 -12.60
CA LEU A 137 8.07 -13.51 -12.33
C LEU A 137 7.12 -13.20 -13.50
N ALA A 138 7.49 -12.26 -14.35
CA ALA A 138 6.73 -11.84 -15.51
C ALA A 138 7.64 -11.70 -16.75
N PRO A 139 8.24 -12.80 -17.24
CA PRO A 139 9.25 -12.75 -18.30
C PRO A 139 8.71 -12.31 -19.68
N ASN A 140 7.40 -12.34 -19.85
CA ASN A 140 6.72 -11.91 -21.08
C ASN A 140 6.15 -10.49 -20.98
N ASP A 141 6.36 -9.79 -19.88
CA ASP A 141 5.94 -8.40 -19.67
C ASP A 141 7.14 -7.49 -19.91
N GLU A 142 7.15 -6.79 -21.05
CA GLU A 142 8.24 -5.90 -21.45
C GLU A 142 8.45 -4.74 -20.47
N PHE A 143 7.42 -4.36 -19.71
CA PHE A 143 7.48 -3.27 -18.73
C PHE A 143 7.93 -3.73 -17.33
N ALA A 144 7.99 -5.03 -17.06
CA ALA A 144 8.36 -5.54 -15.74
C ALA A 144 9.77 -5.12 -15.30
N GLY A 145 10.71 -4.93 -16.27
CA GLY A 145 12.09 -4.53 -16.03
C GLY A 145 12.30 -3.03 -15.84
N ASP A 146 11.41 -2.21 -16.35
CA ASP A 146 11.58 -0.75 -16.40
C ASP A 146 11.11 -0.06 -15.11
N MET A 147 10.49 -0.80 -14.21
CA MET A 147 9.82 -0.27 -13.03
C MET A 147 10.74 -0.12 -11.80
N GLY A 148 12.00 0.24 -12.00
CA GLY A 148 12.88 0.63 -10.89
C GLY A 148 13.25 -0.49 -9.94
N ILE A 149 13.72 -1.59 -10.50
CA ILE A 149 14.27 -2.71 -9.73
C ILE A 149 15.72 -2.43 -9.35
N ALA A 150 16.49 -1.83 -10.27
CA ALA A 150 17.91 -1.55 -10.08
C ALA A 150 18.20 -0.76 -8.77
N GLY A 151 19.10 -1.29 -7.97
CA GLY A 151 19.49 -0.70 -6.68
C GLY A 151 18.60 -1.10 -5.50
N TRP A 152 17.48 -1.79 -5.74
CA TRP A 152 16.56 -2.26 -4.69
C TRP A 152 16.48 -3.78 -4.57
N GLU A 153 17.18 -4.52 -5.44
CA GLU A 153 17.31 -5.99 -5.39
C GLU A 153 18.33 -6.50 -4.36
N TYR A 154 19.00 -5.61 -3.64
CA TYR A 154 20.07 -5.96 -2.74
C TYR A 154 19.57 -6.08 -1.30
N GLY A 155 18.98 -7.22 -1.01
CA GLY A 155 18.63 -7.58 0.35
C GLY A 155 17.44 -6.79 0.89
N ASN A 156 17.53 -6.44 2.14
CA ASN A 156 16.51 -5.77 2.91
C ASN A 156 16.83 -4.27 3.13
N LEU A 157 16.09 -3.61 3.99
CA LEU A 157 16.29 -2.21 4.33
C LEU A 157 17.67 -1.91 4.94
N THR A 158 18.29 -2.88 5.60
CA THR A 158 19.59 -2.73 6.28
C THR A 158 20.79 -2.93 5.37
N LEU A 159 20.58 -3.36 4.12
CA LEU A 159 21.65 -3.77 3.18
C LEU A 159 22.49 -4.92 3.72
N GLU A 160 21.91 -5.85 4.45
CA GLU A 160 22.61 -7.05 4.92
C GLU A 160 23.16 -7.87 3.74
N ASP A 161 24.17 -8.70 4.03
CA ASP A 161 24.94 -9.43 3.01
C ASP A 161 24.15 -10.61 2.38
N LYS A 162 22.86 -10.63 2.53
CA LYS A 162 21.99 -11.60 1.88
C LYS A 162 21.19 -10.90 0.79
N PRO A 163 21.62 -11.02 -0.47
CA PRO A 163 20.79 -10.53 -1.56
C PRO A 163 19.45 -11.28 -1.57
N GLU A 164 18.45 -10.63 -2.14
CA GLU A 164 17.19 -11.27 -2.48
C GLU A 164 17.47 -12.53 -3.31
N SER A 165 17.00 -13.69 -2.86
CA SER A 165 17.08 -14.89 -3.67
C SER A 165 15.87 -15.02 -4.59
N PRO A 166 16.02 -15.62 -5.79
CA PRO A 166 14.89 -15.84 -6.70
C PRO A 166 13.72 -16.59 -6.06
N GLU A 167 13.99 -17.47 -5.11
CA GLU A 167 12.99 -18.28 -4.41
C GLU A 167 12.08 -17.45 -3.49
N MET A 168 12.55 -16.29 -3.02
CA MET A 168 11.78 -15.36 -2.18
C MET A 168 10.80 -14.52 -2.99
N ARG A 169 11.11 -14.25 -4.26
CA ARG A 169 10.35 -13.32 -5.11
C ARG A 169 8.84 -13.59 -5.17
N PRO A 170 8.38 -14.84 -5.29
CA PRO A 170 6.94 -15.10 -5.30
C PRO A 170 6.19 -14.67 -4.04
N THR A 171 6.88 -14.45 -2.92
CA THR A 171 6.30 -13.97 -1.67
C THR A 171 6.66 -12.50 -1.35
N MET A 172 7.33 -11.81 -2.28
CA MET A 172 7.70 -10.40 -2.18
C MET A 172 6.81 -9.49 -3.02
N TYR A 173 6.49 -9.93 -4.23
CA TYR A 173 5.84 -9.11 -5.25
C TYR A 173 4.34 -9.37 -5.34
N LEU A 174 3.62 -8.29 -5.55
CA LEU A 174 2.17 -8.21 -5.43
C LEU A 174 1.41 -9.11 -6.41
N ARG A 175 1.81 -9.13 -7.70
CA ARG A 175 1.12 -9.99 -8.69
C ARG A 175 1.18 -11.47 -8.30
N ALA A 176 2.33 -11.93 -7.79
CA ALA A 176 2.46 -13.29 -7.26
C ALA A 176 1.67 -13.47 -5.95
N GLY A 177 1.63 -12.43 -5.10
CA GLY A 177 0.80 -12.42 -3.90
C GLY A 177 -0.69 -12.60 -4.19
N LEU A 178 -1.23 -11.95 -5.23
CA LEU A 178 -2.62 -12.14 -5.66
C LEU A 178 -2.91 -13.59 -6.08
N LEU A 179 -1.99 -14.23 -6.83
CA LEU A 179 -2.14 -15.65 -7.19
C LEU A 179 -2.14 -16.56 -5.96
N ARG A 180 -1.23 -16.31 -5.00
CA ARG A 180 -1.20 -17.02 -3.71
C ARG A 180 -2.47 -16.81 -2.90
N GLY A 181 -3.08 -15.62 -2.99
CA GLY A 181 -4.36 -15.33 -2.37
C GLY A 181 -5.48 -16.25 -2.87
N LEU A 182 -5.55 -16.49 -4.17
CA LEU A 182 -6.50 -17.44 -4.77
C LEU A 182 -6.22 -18.89 -4.33
N GLU A 183 -4.95 -19.29 -4.23
CA GLU A 183 -4.58 -20.60 -3.71
C GLU A 183 -5.02 -20.78 -2.24
N GLN A 184 -4.82 -19.75 -1.41
CA GLN A 184 -5.24 -19.76 -0.01
C GLN A 184 -6.77 -19.75 0.10
N GLU A 185 -7.49 -19.03 -0.74
CA GLU A 185 -8.95 -19.06 -0.78
C GLU A 185 -9.48 -20.47 -1.05
N ALA A 186 -8.87 -21.19 -1.99
CA ALA A 186 -9.23 -22.58 -2.27
C ALA A 186 -8.97 -23.53 -1.08
N LYS A 187 -7.94 -23.26 -0.28
CA LYS A 187 -7.55 -24.08 0.88
C LYS A 187 -8.30 -23.71 2.16
N LEU A 188 -8.45 -22.42 2.43
CA LEU A 188 -8.93 -21.89 3.71
C LEU A 188 -10.36 -21.35 3.63
N GLY A 189 -10.90 -21.20 2.40
CA GLY A 189 -12.21 -20.57 2.15
C GLY A 189 -12.20 -19.05 2.26
N VAL A 190 -11.04 -18.43 2.46
CA VAL A 190 -10.85 -16.98 2.56
C VAL A 190 -9.53 -16.58 1.90
N ASN A 191 -9.55 -15.50 1.12
CA ASN A 191 -8.37 -14.95 0.47
C ASN A 191 -7.72 -13.85 1.34
N PRO A 192 -6.52 -14.11 1.93
CA PRO A 192 -5.84 -13.13 2.77
C PRO A 192 -5.19 -11.98 1.98
N PHE A 193 -5.11 -12.10 0.66
CA PHE A 193 -4.40 -11.17 -0.23
C PHE A 193 -5.32 -10.54 -1.28
N LYS A 194 -6.61 -10.41 -0.97
CA LYS A 194 -7.62 -9.76 -1.84
C LYS A 194 -7.68 -8.26 -1.58
N PHE A 195 -6.68 -7.54 -2.01
CA PHE A 195 -6.51 -6.11 -1.76
C PHE A 195 -6.69 -5.26 -3.02
N GLY A 196 -7.00 -3.97 -2.81
CA GLY A 196 -6.89 -2.92 -3.82
C GLY A 196 -5.46 -2.38 -3.90
N LEU A 197 -5.12 -1.72 -5.00
CA LEU A 197 -3.76 -1.31 -5.34
C LEU A 197 -3.62 0.20 -5.21
N VAL A 198 -2.57 0.66 -4.52
CA VAL A 198 -2.25 2.08 -4.38
C VAL A 198 -0.77 2.32 -4.67
N GLY A 199 -0.41 3.52 -5.10
CA GLY A 199 0.96 3.98 -5.13
C GLY A 199 1.24 4.92 -3.96
N GLY A 200 2.49 5.17 -3.66
CA GLY A 200 2.89 6.08 -2.60
C GLY A 200 4.16 6.85 -2.93
N THR A 201 4.37 7.97 -2.27
CA THR A 201 5.63 8.72 -2.36
C THR A 201 6.66 8.27 -1.35
N ASP A 202 6.20 7.84 -0.19
CA ASP A 202 7.06 7.53 0.97
C ASP A 202 8.03 8.68 1.32
N VAL A 203 7.62 9.92 1.05
CA VAL A 203 8.40 11.12 1.32
C VAL A 203 8.31 11.46 2.81
N HIS A 204 9.46 11.76 3.42
CA HIS A 204 9.60 12.02 4.85
C HIS A 204 9.91 13.50 5.18
N ASN A 205 9.78 14.38 4.21
CA ASN A 205 10.01 15.83 4.38
C ASN A 205 8.74 16.68 4.20
N SER A 206 7.57 16.04 4.05
CA SER A 206 6.27 16.67 3.81
C SER A 206 6.14 17.43 2.47
N LEU A 207 7.09 17.28 1.56
CA LEU A 207 7.10 17.89 0.22
C LEU A 207 6.89 16.77 -0.81
N THR A 208 5.64 16.38 -1.01
CA THR A 208 5.24 15.18 -1.75
C THR A 208 5.18 15.35 -3.27
N ALA A 209 5.82 16.38 -3.83
CA ALA A 209 5.93 16.54 -5.27
C ALA A 209 6.77 15.39 -5.87
N ILE A 210 6.31 14.86 -7.02
CA ILE A 210 6.95 13.75 -7.73
C ILE A 210 7.42 14.15 -9.14
N GLU A 211 7.13 15.36 -9.55
CA GLU A 211 7.61 15.94 -10.80
C GLU A 211 9.14 16.12 -10.70
N GLU A 212 9.88 15.78 -11.75
CA GLU A 212 11.35 15.81 -11.72
C GLU A 212 11.92 17.21 -11.49
N ASP A 213 11.26 18.23 -11.99
CA ASP A 213 11.62 19.64 -11.82
C ASP A 213 11.21 20.21 -10.45
N ASN A 214 10.43 19.45 -9.67
CA ASN A 214 9.92 19.86 -8.35
C ASN A 214 10.08 18.76 -7.29
N TYR A 215 11.03 17.86 -7.44
CA TYR A 215 11.28 16.78 -6.50
C TYR A 215 12.30 17.20 -5.43
N PHE A 216 11.88 17.25 -4.17
CA PHE A 216 12.70 17.66 -3.02
C PHE A 216 13.43 16.50 -2.32
N GLY A 217 13.42 15.31 -2.90
CA GLY A 217 14.01 14.12 -2.29
C GLY A 217 13.11 13.45 -1.25
N LYS A 218 13.57 12.30 -0.75
CA LYS A 218 12.81 11.52 0.23
C LYS A 218 12.96 12.04 1.66
N HIS A 219 14.17 12.44 2.03
CA HIS A 219 14.52 12.88 3.38
C HIS A 219 15.03 14.32 3.39
N VAL A 220 14.96 14.97 4.54
CA VAL A 220 15.42 16.35 4.72
C VAL A 220 16.91 16.57 4.39
N ASN A 221 17.73 15.54 4.48
CA ASN A 221 19.15 15.59 4.10
C ASN A 221 19.40 15.46 2.59
N GLN A 222 18.36 15.31 1.79
CA GLN A 222 18.42 15.23 0.32
C GLN A 222 17.96 16.55 -0.31
N GLU A 223 18.43 17.66 0.22
CA GLU A 223 18.08 19.00 -0.28
C GLU A 223 18.50 19.21 -1.74
N PRO A 224 17.78 20.05 -2.49
CA PRO A 224 18.14 20.37 -3.86
C PRO A 224 19.58 20.88 -3.98
N SER A 225 20.37 20.22 -4.79
CA SER A 225 21.75 20.61 -5.13
C SER A 225 22.18 20.02 -6.46
N PRO A 226 23.21 20.57 -7.14
CA PRO A 226 23.73 20.00 -8.38
C PRO A 226 24.24 18.56 -8.25
N HIS A 227 24.55 18.12 -7.04
CA HIS A 227 25.13 16.81 -6.75
C HIS A 227 24.15 15.88 -6.03
N ARG A 228 22.90 16.29 -5.83
CA ARG A 228 21.89 15.49 -5.11
C ARG A 228 21.71 14.09 -5.67
N TRP A 229 21.80 13.94 -6.99
CA TRP A 229 21.61 12.67 -7.69
C TRP A 229 22.59 11.57 -7.27
N ASN A 230 23.81 11.89 -6.88
CA ASN A 230 24.88 10.94 -6.55
C ASN A 230 25.25 10.89 -5.05
N HIS A 231 24.46 11.49 -4.18
CA HIS A 231 24.68 11.35 -2.74
C HIS A 231 24.51 9.90 -2.31
N VAL A 232 25.38 9.46 -1.37
CA VAL A 232 25.22 8.16 -0.72
C VAL A 232 24.01 8.23 0.21
N SER A 233 22.97 7.48 -0.13
CA SER A 233 21.77 7.36 0.70
C SER A 233 21.97 6.34 1.83
N LYS A 234 22.63 5.22 1.51
CA LYS A 234 22.97 4.18 2.48
C LYS A 234 24.18 3.40 2.02
N GLN A 235 25.03 2.98 2.98
CA GLN A 235 26.18 2.12 2.74
C GLN A 235 26.26 1.03 3.79
N GLY A 236 26.57 -0.19 3.37
CA GLY A 236 26.75 -1.32 4.27
C GLY A 236 27.10 -2.59 3.49
N PHE A 237 27.85 -3.49 4.12
CA PHE A 237 28.21 -4.81 3.59
C PHE A 237 28.75 -4.79 2.15
N GLY A 238 29.63 -3.82 1.84
CA GLY A 238 30.22 -3.68 0.50
C GLY A 238 29.29 -3.13 -0.58
N LYS A 239 28.08 -2.71 -0.21
CA LYS A 239 27.05 -2.15 -1.10
C LYS A 239 26.82 -0.69 -0.80
N THR A 240 26.52 0.09 -1.84
CA THR A 240 26.21 1.51 -1.72
C THR A 240 24.92 1.80 -2.48
N ARG A 241 23.96 2.44 -1.79
CA ARG A 241 22.75 2.98 -2.40
C ARG A 241 22.91 4.48 -2.55
N TYR A 242 22.78 4.94 -3.77
CA TYR A 242 22.83 6.36 -4.11
C TYR A 242 21.42 6.93 -4.25
N THR A 243 21.31 8.26 -4.21
CA THR A 243 20.03 8.95 -4.38
C THR A 243 19.42 8.77 -5.77
N TRP A 244 20.22 8.53 -6.81
CA TRP A 244 19.72 8.21 -8.15
C TRP A 244 19.02 6.84 -8.27
N HIS A 245 19.17 5.96 -7.27
CA HIS A 245 18.39 4.72 -7.20
C HIS A 245 16.94 4.94 -6.75
N TYR A 246 16.62 6.11 -6.17
CA TYR A 246 15.24 6.41 -5.82
C TYR A 246 14.44 6.77 -7.06
N LEU A 247 13.23 6.20 -7.14
CA LEU A 247 12.33 6.43 -8.25
C LEU A 247 11.53 7.71 -8.05
N ALA A 248 10.99 8.22 -9.16
CA ALA A 248 9.77 9.01 -9.12
C ALA A 248 8.69 8.16 -8.45
N ALA A 249 8.09 8.71 -7.42
CA ALA A 249 7.09 8.00 -6.62
C ALA A 249 5.75 7.95 -7.34
N GLY A 250 4.90 7.00 -6.89
CA GLY A 250 3.52 6.93 -7.31
C GLY A 250 2.57 7.72 -6.42
N TYR A 251 1.30 7.74 -6.81
CA TYR A 251 0.20 8.27 -6.03
C TYR A 251 -0.86 7.21 -5.76
N ALA A 252 -1.53 7.33 -4.62
CA ALA A 252 -2.80 6.69 -4.37
C ALA A 252 -3.92 7.54 -4.98
N ALA A 253 -4.70 6.97 -5.87
CA ALA A 253 -5.89 7.60 -6.41
C ALA A 253 -7.14 6.90 -5.86
N VAL A 254 -8.17 7.68 -5.53
CA VAL A 254 -9.36 7.20 -4.83
C VAL A 254 -10.62 7.75 -5.48
N TRP A 255 -11.57 6.89 -5.83
CA TRP A 255 -12.89 7.28 -6.28
C TRP A 255 -13.84 7.41 -5.08
N ALA A 256 -13.83 8.58 -4.46
CA ALA A 256 -14.69 8.92 -3.33
C ALA A 256 -15.91 9.73 -3.79
N THR A 257 -16.98 9.71 -3.00
CA THR A 257 -18.21 10.49 -3.27
C THR A 257 -18.01 11.98 -3.04
N GLU A 258 -17.06 12.34 -2.17
CA GLU A 258 -16.72 13.72 -1.83
C GLU A 258 -15.28 13.79 -1.26
N ASN A 259 -14.72 14.99 -1.21
CA ASN A 259 -13.38 15.20 -0.63
C ASN A 259 -13.51 15.43 0.88
N THR A 260 -13.80 14.36 1.60
CA THR A 260 -13.81 14.32 3.07
C THR A 260 -13.00 13.11 3.55
N ARG A 261 -12.53 13.15 4.79
CA ARG A 261 -11.75 12.06 5.39
C ARG A 261 -12.54 10.75 5.37
N GLU A 262 -13.78 10.81 5.78
CA GLU A 262 -14.69 9.68 5.85
C GLU A 262 -14.96 9.06 4.48
N ALA A 263 -15.30 9.89 3.48
CA ALA A 263 -15.63 9.42 2.14
C ALA A 263 -14.40 8.82 1.42
N ILE A 264 -13.22 9.42 1.60
CA ILE A 264 -11.96 8.90 1.06
C ILE A 264 -11.61 7.57 1.74
N TRP A 265 -11.68 7.50 3.07
CA TRP A 265 -11.40 6.28 3.81
C TRP A 265 -12.37 5.15 3.42
N ASP A 266 -13.68 5.46 3.31
CA ASP A 266 -14.70 4.50 2.91
C ASP A 266 -14.48 3.97 1.49
N ALA A 267 -14.01 4.82 0.57
CA ALA A 267 -13.59 4.40 -0.77
C ALA A 267 -12.35 3.51 -0.75
N MET A 268 -11.37 3.83 0.09
CA MET A 268 -10.20 2.97 0.34
C MET A 268 -10.63 1.61 0.91
N LYS A 269 -11.55 1.60 1.86
CA LYS A 269 -12.03 0.36 2.50
C LYS A 269 -12.78 -0.55 1.53
N ARG A 270 -13.54 0.00 0.59
CA ARG A 270 -14.18 -0.77 -0.49
C ARG A 270 -13.26 -1.01 -1.70
N LYS A 271 -12.00 -0.60 -1.63
CA LYS A 271 -10.95 -0.80 -2.65
C LYS A 271 -11.22 -0.10 -3.99
N GLU A 272 -12.03 0.95 -4.00
CA GLU A 272 -12.29 1.74 -5.21
C GLU A 272 -11.16 2.75 -5.42
N VAL A 273 -9.98 2.20 -5.67
CA VAL A 273 -8.69 2.89 -5.72
C VAL A 273 -7.83 2.38 -6.87
N TYR A 274 -6.79 3.14 -7.22
CA TYR A 274 -5.70 2.66 -8.06
C TYR A 274 -4.40 3.37 -7.70
N GLY A 275 -3.27 2.78 -8.09
CA GLY A 275 -1.94 3.38 -7.97
C GLY A 275 -1.47 3.94 -9.30
N THR A 276 -0.68 5.01 -9.26
CA THR A 276 0.09 5.49 -10.40
C THR A 276 1.59 5.39 -10.11
N THR A 277 2.39 5.40 -11.16
CA THR A 277 3.85 5.27 -11.09
C THR A 277 4.56 6.58 -11.46
N GLY A 278 3.97 7.73 -11.13
CA GLY A 278 4.55 9.05 -11.34
C GLY A 278 3.56 10.07 -11.90
N THR A 279 2.81 9.72 -12.90
CA THR A 279 1.83 10.62 -13.51
C THR A 279 0.51 10.63 -12.76
N ARG A 280 -0.27 11.73 -12.90
CA ARG A 280 -1.63 11.83 -12.35
C ARG A 280 -2.67 11.33 -13.36
N LEU A 281 -2.48 10.13 -13.88
CA LEU A 281 -3.45 9.47 -14.75
C LEU A 281 -4.81 9.34 -14.05
N THR A 282 -5.89 9.53 -14.81
CA THR A 282 -7.23 9.22 -14.34
C THR A 282 -7.70 7.93 -14.98
N VAL A 283 -7.85 6.88 -14.17
CA VAL A 283 -8.28 5.55 -14.61
C VAL A 283 -9.57 5.19 -13.89
N ARG A 284 -10.54 4.65 -14.63
CA ARG A 284 -11.76 4.11 -14.07
C ARG A 284 -12.10 2.81 -14.79
N PHE A 285 -12.25 1.73 -14.02
CA PHE A 285 -12.49 0.39 -14.55
C PHE A 285 -13.73 -0.22 -13.92
N PHE A 286 -14.53 -0.92 -14.73
CA PHE A 286 -15.70 -1.65 -14.30
C PHE A 286 -15.70 -3.06 -14.91
N GLY A 287 -16.11 -4.06 -14.14
CA GLY A 287 -16.33 -5.42 -14.60
C GLY A 287 -17.81 -5.79 -14.57
N GLY A 288 -18.29 -6.51 -15.57
CA GLY A 288 -19.68 -6.96 -15.62
C GLY A 288 -19.95 -7.86 -16.82
N TYR A 289 -21.06 -8.58 -16.80
CA TYR A 289 -21.43 -9.55 -17.85
C TYR A 289 -22.40 -9.00 -18.89
N ASP A 290 -23.07 -7.87 -18.63
CA ASP A 290 -24.19 -7.34 -19.42
C ASP A 290 -23.88 -6.02 -20.14
N TYR A 291 -22.59 -5.66 -20.23
CA TYR A 291 -22.16 -4.50 -21.00
C TYR A 291 -22.40 -4.70 -22.49
N GLN A 292 -22.82 -3.63 -23.15
CA GLN A 292 -23.01 -3.56 -24.60
C GLN A 292 -22.14 -2.48 -25.20
N PRO A 293 -21.75 -2.57 -26.48
CA PRO A 293 -20.96 -1.52 -27.13
C PRO A 293 -21.59 -0.13 -27.04
N ALA A 294 -22.92 -0.05 -26.99
CA ALA A 294 -23.64 1.21 -26.83
C ALA A 294 -23.39 1.91 -25.49
N ASP A 295 -22.97 1.19 -24.45
CA ASP A 295 -22.67 1.77 -23.13
C ASP A 295 -21.45 2.71 -23.19
N LEU A 296 -20.51 2.46 -24.11
CA LEU A 296 -19.34 3.32 -24.33
C LEU A 296 -19.73 4.69 -24.91
N ASN A 297 -20.87 4.80 -25.58
CA ASN A 297 -21.36 6.03 -26.16
C ASN A 297 -22.22 6.85 -25.17
N SER A 298 -22.41 6.36 -23.96
CA SER A 298 -23.13 7.10 -22.93
C SER A 298 -22.32 8.32 -22.48
N ARG A 299 -22.96 9.49 -22.36
CA ARG A 299 -22.34 10.68 -21.74
C ARG A 299 -21.89 10.45 -20.30
N ASN A 300 -22.48 9.50 -19.63
CA ASN A 300 -22.12 9.10 -18.28
C ASN A 300 -21.87 7.57 -18.24
N PHE A 301 -20.76 7.15 -18.86
CA PHE A 301 -20.40 5.72 -18.89
C PHE A 301 -20.17 5.14 -17.49
N ALA A 302 -19.74 5.96 -16.52
CA ALA A 302 -19.57 5.53 -15.14
C ALA A 302 -20.88 5.09 -14.50
N TRP A 303 -22.00 5.78 -14.82
CA TRP A 303 -23.33 5.35 -14.37
C TRP A 303 -23.68 3.96 -14.92
N ALA A 304 -23.45 3.73 -16.22
CA ALA A 304 -23.65 2.41 -16.82
C ALA A 304 -22.74 1.36 -16.15
N GLY A 305 -21.51 1.74 -15.81
CA GLY A 305 -20.55 0.91 -15.07
C GLY A 305 -21.12 0.40 -13.74
N TYR A 306 -21.64 1.30 -12.93
CA TYR A 306 -22.24 0.94 -11.62
C TYR A 306 -23.58 0.18 -11.74
N GLN A 307 -24.37 0.45 -12.78
CA GLN A 307 -25.67 -0.21 -12.93
C GLN A 307 -25.56 -1.64 -13.47
N LYS A 308 -24.57 -1.92 -14.30
CA LYS A 308 -24.42 -3.21 -15.01
C LYS A 308 -23.27 -4.07 -14.50
N GLY A 309 -22.50 -3.56 -13.55
CA GLY A 309 -21.34 -4.27 -13.03
C GLY A 309 -20.84 -3.71 -11.71
N VAL A 310 -19.57 -3.98 -11.42
CA VAL A 310 -18.87 -3.55 -10.22
C VAL A 310 -17.69 -2.65 -10.59
N PRO A 311 -17.37 -1.62 -9.78
CA PRO A 311 -16.19 -0.82 -9.98
C PRO A 311 -14.90 -1.61 -9.62
N MET A 312 -13.74 -1.05 -9.99
CA MET A 312 -12.45 -1.55 -9.54
C MET A 312 -12.45 -1.80 -8.03
N GLY A 313 -11.85 -2.93 -7.60
CA GLY A 313 -11.85 -3.37 -6.21
C GLY A 313 -13.12 -4.08 -5.75
N GLY A 314 -14.20 -4.01 -6.52
CA GLY A 314 -15.44 -4.73 -6.25
C GLY A 314 -15.36 -6.22 -6.58
N ASP A 315 -16.28 -6.99 -6.02
CA ASP A 315 -16.39 -8.44 -6.25
C ASP A 315 -17.43 -8.73 -7.34
N LEU A 316 -16.98 -9.22 -8.47
CA LEU A 316 -17.87 -9.71 -9.51
C LEU A 316 -18.39 -11.11 -9.12
N THR A 317 -19.69 -11.23 -8.96
CA THR A 317 -20.33 -12.50 -8.63
C THR A 317 -20.20 -13.52 -9.77
N LYS A 318 -20.58 -14.77 -9.51
CA LYS A 318 -20.53 -15.83 -10.53
C LYS A 318 -21.20 -15.42 -11.83
N ALA A 319 -20.56 -15.76 -12.94
CA ALA A 319 -21.13 -15.54 -14.26
C ALA A 319 -22.52 -16.19 -14.36
N PRO A 320 -23.52 -15.54 -14.98
CA PRO A 320 -24.73 -16.20 -15.38
C PRO A 320 -24.48 -17.40 -16.26
N ALA A 321 -25.40 -18.37 -16.27
CA ALA A 321 -25.25 -19.55 -17.11
C ALA A 321 -25.05 -19.15 -18.57
N GLY A 322 -24.02 -19.67 -19.21
CA GLY A 322 -23.68 -19.39 -20.61
C GLY A 322 -22.77 -18.16 -20.87
N LYS A 323 -22.27 -17.54 -19.81
CA LYS A 323 -21.28 -16.43 -19.90
C LYS A 323 -19.98 -16.76 -19.19
#